data_81ec46edeb522d6282c8bcec4588645b
#
_entry.id   81ec46edeb522d6282c8bcec4588645b
#
_cell.length_a   1.000
_cell.length_b   1.000
_cell.length_c   1.000
_cell.angle_alpha   90.00
_cell.angle_beta   90.00
_cell.angle_gamma   90.00
#
_symmetry.space_group_name_H-M   'P 1'
#
loop_
_entity.id
_entity.type
_entity.pdbx_description
1 polymer ?
#
loop_
_entity_poly.entity_id
_entity_poly.type
_entity_poly.pdbx_seq_one_letter_code
_entity_poly.pdbx_strand_id
1 'polypeptide(L)'
;MNQLALEICTESILRSVNELLEYYSGSDVTVRPSHCDSLAAVFDETIECPTPGCETIASFTRLDGSGVSGALNLTAHSCVIASLGGQELSLAPDWIGELGNQMLGSFKNYLLEYGVDAHLGIPLTSRGILLNSTTVPGEQLDFQAATRFGNVWVTFSVQVGYDRRWRKMSQQATAAAGSVHLF
;
A
#
# COMPACT_ATOMS: atom_id res chain seq x y z
N MET A 1 -2.10 7.51 -21.92
CA MET A 1 -2.38 6.86 -20.63
C MET A 1 -3.88 6.61 -20.55
N ASN A 2 -4.31 5.47 -20.04
CA ASN A 2 -5.74 5.16 -19.87
C ASN A 2 -6.23 5.79 -18.56
N GLN A 3 -6.82 6.98 -18.64
CA GLN A 3 -7.23 7.75 -17.46
C GLN A 3 -8.22 6.98 -16.56
N LEU A 4 -9.18 6.27 -17.17
CA LEU A 4 -10.13 5.44 -16.44
C LEU A 4 -9.42 4.34 -15.61
N ALA A 5 -8.42 3.71 -16.19
CA ALA A 5 -7.66 2.66 -15.48
C ALA A 5 -6.85 3.25 -14.31
N LEU A 6 -6.31 4.45 -14.47
CA LEU A 6 -5.62 5.14 -13.38
C LEU A 6 -6.59 5.51 -12.25
N GLU A 7 -7.78 6.01 -12.57
CA GLU A 7 -8.84 6.31 -11.60
C GLU A 7 -9.23 5.05 -10.82
N ILE A 8 -9.44 3.92 -11.51
CA ILE A 8 -9.74 2.62 -10.88
C ILE A 8 -8.60 2.18 -9.93
N CYS A 9 -7.35 2.30 -10.37
CA CYS A 9 -6.20 1.98 -9.53
C CYS A 9 -6.15 2.88 -8.30
N THR A 10 -6.36 4.19 -8.47
CA THR A 10 -6.35 5.16 -7.37
C THR A 10 -7.44 4.87 -6.35
N GLU A 11 -8.67 4.66 -6.78
CA GLU A 11 -9.78 4.33 -5.90
C GLU A 11 -9.55 2.99 -5.19
N SER A 12 -9.05 1.98 -5.90
CA SER A 12 -8.80 0.66 -5.35
C SER A 12 -7.71 0.66 -4.29
N ILE A 13 -6.60 1.39 -4.50
CA ILE A 13 -5.52 1.46 -3.50
C ILE A 13 -5.95 2.27 -2.28
N LEU A 14 -6.63 3.41 -2.47
CA LEU A 14 -7.16 4.21 -1.38
C LEU A 14 -8.11 3.40 -0.50
N ARG A 15 -9.00 2.65 -1.13
CA ARG A 15 -9.93 1.76 -0.44
C ARG A 15 -9.19 0.68 0.34
N SER A 16 -8.20 0.03 -0.27
CA SER A 16 -7.39 -1.01 0.39
C SER A 16 -6.67 -0.48 1.62
N VAL A 17 -6.07 0.72 1.51
CA VAL A 17 -5.38 1.38 2.62
C VAL A 17 -6.34 1.69 3.76
N ASN A 18 -7.48 2.32 3.42
CA ASN A 18 -8.47 2.75 4.42
C ASN A 18 -9.06 1.55 5.18
N GLU A 19 -9.62 0.58 4.46
CA GLU A 19 -10.27 -0.59 5.05
C GLU A 19 -9.32 -1.39 5.95
N LEU A 20 -8.06 -1.57 5.52
CA LEU A 20 -7.10 -2.35 6.28
C LEU A 20 -6.64 -1.61 7.54
N LEU A 21 -6.33 -0.31 7.43
CA LEU A 21 -5.90 0.48 8.58
C LEU A 21 -7.04 0.70 9.58
N GLU A 22 -8.30 0.88 9.13
CA GLU A 22 -9.47 0.91 10.00
C GLU A 22 -9.64 -0.40 10.75
N TYR A 23 -9.49 -1.54 10.08
CA TYR A 23 -9.57 -2.85 10.70
C TYR A 23 -8.55 -3.01 11.85
N TYR A 24 -7.29 -2.69 11.60
CA TYR A 24 -6.23 -2.85 12.61
C TYR A 24 -6.23 -1.74 13.66
N SER A 25 -6.61 -0.53 13.32
CA SER A 25 -6.70 0.54 14.30
C SER A 25 -7.94 0.41 15.20
N GLY A 26 -8.99 -0.27 14.74
CA GLY A 26 -10.28 -0.34 15.42
C GLY A 26 -10.97 1.01 15.54
N SER A 27 -10.65 1.95 14.67
CA SER A 27 -11.19 3.32 14.62
C SER A 27 -11.08 3.89 13.21
N ASP A 28 -11.85 4.94 12.94
CA ASP A 28 -11.79 5.66 11.67
C ASP A 28 -10.36 6.12 11.35
N VAL A 29 -9.99 5.99 10.10
CA VAL A 29 -8.71 6.43 9.54
C VAL A 29 -8.95 7.59 8.60
N THR A 30 -8.13 8.61 8.68
CA THR A 30 -8.19 9.74 7.75
C THR A 30 -7.04 9.61 6.75
N VAL A 31 -7.38 9.31 5.48
CA VAL A 31 -6.41 9.27 4.38
C VAL A 31 -6.44 10.61 3.64
N ARG A 32 -5.29 11.25 3.51
CA ARG A 32 -5.13 12.54 2.83
C ARG A 32 -4.04 12.44 1.78
N PRO A 33 -4.20 13.09 0.61
CA PRO A 33 -3.09 13.27 -0.31
C PRO A 33 -1.92 13.96 0.41
N SER A 34 -0.73 13.44 0.21
CA SER A 34 0.51 14.06 0.68
C SER A 34 1.11 14.84 -0.49
N HIS A 35 1.23 16.15 -0.37
CA HIS A 35 1.86 17.01 -1.36
C HIS A 35 3.36 17.21 -1.08
N CYS A 36 3.97 16.24 -0.40
CA CYS A 36 5.39 16.33 -0.12
C CYS A 36 6.21 16.07 -1.37
N ASP A 37 6.91 17.09 -1.86
CA ASP A 37 7.86 16.99 -2.97
C ASP A 37 9.04 16.03 -2.69
N SER A 38 9.17 15.57 -1.45
CA SER A 38 9.99 14.42 -1.06
C SER A 38 9.53 13.86 0.29
N LEU A 39 9.47 12.54 0.41
CA LEU A 39 9.32 11.85 1.71
C LEU A 39 10.41 12.29 2.71
N ALA A 40 11.59 12.68 2.22
CA ALA A 40 12.65 13.22 3.04
C ALA A 40 12.22 14.49 3.80
N ALA A 41 11.42 15.37 3.19
CA ALA A 41 10.93 16.59 3.85
C ALA A 41 9.92 16.30 4.96
N VAL A 42 9.17 15.20 4.87
CA VAL A 42 8.22 14.76 5.92
C VAL A 42 8.96 14.25 7.16
N PHE A 43 10.16 13.68 6.96
CA PHE A 43 10.96 13.12 8.03
C PHE A 43 12.04 14.09 8.56
N ASP A 44 12.27 15.21 7.87
CA ASP A 44 13.18 16.27 8.33
C ASP A 44 12.53 17.14 9.42
N GLU A 45 11.21 17.21 9.48
CA GLU A 45 10.53 17.63 10.69
C GLU A 45 10.60 16.47 11.66
N THR A 46 11.62 16.46 12.48
CA THR A 46 11.90 15.59 13.61
C THR A 46 10.67 15.43 14.50
N ILE A 47 9.72 14.60 14.07
CA ILE A 47 8.76 14.03 14.99
C ILE A 47 9.55 12.94 15.72
N GLU A 48 10.33 13.39 16.70
CA GLU A 48 10.97 12.48 17.64
C GLU A 48 9.85 11.64 18.26
N CYS A 49 9.82 10.37 17.90
CA CYS A 49 8.89 9.46 18.56
C CYS A 49 9.30 9.40 20.04
N PRO A 50 8.42 9.76 20.99
CA PRO A 50 8.77 9.77 22.40
C PRO A 50 8.99 8.35 22.97
N THR A 51 8.71 7.33 22.18
CA THR A 51 8.86 5.93 22.60
C THR A 51 10.33 5.50 22.48
N PRO A 52 11.00 5.11 23.57
CA PRO A 52 12.37 4.64 23.53
C PRO A 52 12.53 3.44 22.58
N GLY A 53 13.56 3.49 21.75
CA GLY A 53 13.84 2.43 20.75
C GLY A 53 12.91 2.44 19.54
N CYS A 54 12.02 3.42 19.42
CA CYS A 54 11.23 3.61 18.22
C CYS A 54 12.11 4.19 17.10
N GLU A 55 12.00 3.60 15.93
CA GLU A 55 12.73 4.00 14.72
C GLU A 55 11.78 4.10 13.54
N THR A 56 12.17 4.79 12.50
CA THR A 56 11.45 4.77 11.23
C THR A 56 11.73 3.45 10.54
N ILE A 57 10.69 2.81 10.04
CA ILE A 57 10.76 1.57 9.26
C ILE A 57 9.99 1.75 7.97
N ALA A 58 10.41 1.01 6.95
CA ALA A 58 9.73 1.03 5.66
C ALA A 58 9.61 -0.38 5.07
N SER A 59 8.58 -0.58 4.25
CA SER A 59 8.46 -1.77 3.40
C SER A 59 8.21 -1.37 1.96
N PHE A 60 8.71 -2.17 1.05
CA PHE A 60 8.55 -2.02 -0.39
C PHE A 60 8.08 -3.34 -0.99
N THR A 61 6.97 -3.33 -1.70
CA THR A 61 6.43 -4.52 -2.36
C THR A 61 6.05 -4.19 -3.79
N ARG A 62 6.52 -5.00 -4.73
CA ARG A 62 6.18 -4.87 -6.15
C ARG A 62 4.89 -5.59 -6.49
N LEU A 63 4.26 -5.11 -7.55
CA LEU A 63 3.10 -5.71 -8.19
C LEU A 63 3.37 -5.78 -9.70
N ASP A 64 3.16 -6.95 -10.29
CA ASP A 64 3.29 -7.16 -11.74
C ASP A 64 2.11 -7.95 -12.26
N GLY A 65 1.49 -7.48 -13.35
CA GLY A 65 0.34 -8.15 -13.96
C GLY A 65 0.13 -7.77 -15.41
N SER A 66 -0.81 -8.46 -16.06
CA SER A 66 -1.15 -8.18 -17.44
C SER A 66 -1.92 -6.86 -17.54
N GLY A 67 -1.23 -5.77 -17.88
CA GLY A 67 -1.80 -4.44 -18.06
C GLY A 67 -1.74 -3.54 -16.82
N VAL A 68 -1.08 -3.98 -15.75
CA VAL A 68 -0.75 -3.17 -14.59
C VAL A 68 0.58 -3.63 -14.01
N SER A 69 1.44 -2.69 -13.67
CA SER A 69 2.62 -2.91 -12.83
C SER A 69 2.79 -1.76 -11.87
N GLY A 70 3.44 -2.00 -10.74
CA GLY A 70 3.59 -0.95 -9.76
C GLY A 70 4.39 -1.38 -8.53
N ALA A 71 4.38 -0.50 -7.54
CA ALA A 71 4.98 -0.76 -6.25
C ALA A 71 4.28 0.04 -5.15
N LEU A 72 4.18 -0.58 -3.99
CA LEU A 72 3.73 0.04 -2.76
C LEU A 72 4.92 0.21 -1.83
N ASN A 73 5.09 1.42 -1.33
CA ASN A 73 6.01 1.73 -0.26
C ASN A 73 5.22 2.22 0.95
N LEU A 74 5.41 1.58 2.10
CA LEU A 74 4.89 2.01 3.38
C LEU A 74 6.02 2.51 4.23
N THR A 75 5.83 3.62 4.92
CA THR A 75 6.79 4.16 5.88
C THR A 75 6.06 4.62 7.13
N ALA A 76 6.57 4.27 8.29
CA ALA A 76 5.99 4.64 9.58
C ALA A 76 7.02 4.53 10.70
N HIS A 77 6.69 5.07 11.88
CA HIS A 77 7.40 4.73 13.10
C HIS A 77 7.09 3.29 13.54
N SER A 78 8.10 2.56 14.00
CA SER A 78 7.96 1.17 14.42
C SER A 78 6.94 1.00 15.55
N CYS A 79 6.80 1.98 16.45
CA CYS A 79 5.79 1.98 17.50
C CYS A 79 4.35 2.05 16.96
N VAL A 80 4.12 2.77 15.85
CA VAL A 80 2.81 2.83 15.17
C VAL A 80 2.47 1.47 14.59
N ILE A 81 3.41 0.87 13.89
CA ILE A 81 3.23 -0.45 13.25
C ILE A 81 3.05 -1.56 14.29
N ALA A 82 3.84 -1.55 15.36
CA ALA A 82 3.68 -2.49 16.48
C ALA A 82 2.30 -2.38 17.13
N SER A 83 1.82 -1.15 17.33
CA SER A 83 0.49 -0.90 17.89
C SER A 83 -0.64 -1.34 16.97
N LEU A 84 -0.53 -1.12 15.66
CA LEU A 84 -1.49 -1.60 14.67
C LEU A 84 -1.57 -3.13 14.66
N GLY A 85 -0.42 -3.82 14.73
CA GLY A 85 -0.36 -5.27 14.75
C GLY A 85 -0.64 -5.91 16.10
N GLY A 86 -0.73 -5.14 17.19
CA GLY A 86 -0.79 -5.68 18.55
C GLY A 86 0.45 -6.50 18.89
N GLN A 87 1.63 -6.12 18.36
CA GLN A 87 2.88 -6.85 18.42
C GLN A 87 3.92 -6.11 19.27
N GLU A 88 4.99 -6.82 19.59
CA GLU A 88 6.17 -6.20 20.18
C GLU A 88 6.89 -5.31 19.17
N LEU A 89 7.59 -4.28 19.65
CA LEU A 89 8.33 -3.32 18.83
C LEU A 89 9.38 -4.00 17.92
N SER A 90 9.99 -5.07 18.40
CA SER A 90 10.99 -5.88 17.68
C SER A 90 10.44 -6.54 16.42
N LEU A 91 9.14 -6.81 16.35
CA LEU A 91 8.46 -7.45 15.22
C LEU A 91 7.86 -6.45 14.22
N ALA A 92 7.93 -5.15 14.52
CA ALA A 92 7.38 -4.12 13.65
C ALA A 92 7.93 -4.16 12.20
N PRO A 93 9.23 -4.45 11.93
CA PRO A 93 9.73 -4.58 10.57
C PRO A 93 9.09 -5.71 9.78
N ASP A 94 8.82 -6.84 10.39
CA ASP A 94 8.13 -7.96 9.72
C ASP A 94 6.66 -7.59 9.48
N TRP A 95 6.05 -6.93 10.48
CA TRP A 95 4.65 -6.56 10.40
C TRP A 95 4.35 -5.48 9.34
N ILE A 96 5.23 -4.50 9.12
CA ILE A 96 5.03 -3.52 8.04
C ILE A 96 5.09 -4.18 6.66
N GLY A 97 5.91 -5.22 6.49
CA GLY A 97 5.95 -6.02 5.27
C GLY A 97 4.64 -6.77 5.04
N GLU A 98 4.12 -7.39 6.08
CA GLU A 98 2.84 -8.10 6.03
C GLU A 98 1.67 -7.15 5.75
N LEU A 99 1.66 -5.98 6.37
CA LEU A 99 0.66 -4.94 6.12
C LEU A 99 0.66 -4.49 4.65
N GLY A 100 1.85 -4.29 4.06
CA GLY A 100 2.00 -3.99 2.63
C GLY A 100 1.48 -5.09 1.72
N ASN A 101 1.76 -6.35 2.05
CA ASN A 101 1.23 -7.50 1.32
C ASN A 101 -0.29 -7.57 1.37
N GLN A 102 -0.87 -7.34 2.53
CA GLN A 102 -2.33 -7.37 2.69
C GLN A 102 -3.01 -6.21 1.94
N MET A 103 -2.43 -5.01 1.97
CA MET A 103 -2.92 -3.86 1.19
C MET A 103 -2.91 -4.17 -0.31
N LEU A 104 -1.79 -4.66 -0.83
CA LEU A 104 -1.70 -5.03 -2.25
C LEU A 104 -2.57 -6.25 -2.59
N GLY A 105 -2.76 -7.18 -1.67
CA GLY A 105 -3.68 -8.30 -1.83
C GLY A 105 -5.12 -7.84 -2.00
N SER A 106 -5.57 -6.90 -1.17
CA SER A 106 -6.88 -6.26 -1.29
C SER A 106 -7.00 -5.45 -2.60
N PHE A 107 -5.99 -4.66 -2.93
CA PHE A 107 -5.91 -3.94 -4.19
C PHE A 107 -6.04 -4.89 -5.40
N LYS A 108 -5.27 -5.98 -5.42
CA LYS A 108 -5.36 -7.02 -6.45
C LYS A 108 -6.81 -7.56 -6.58
N ASN A 109 -7.47 -7.83 -5.46
CA ASN A 109 -8.84 -8.34 -5.45
C ASN A 109 -9.81 -7.35 -6.09
N TYR A 110 -9.65 -6.05 -5.87
CA TYR A 110 -10.46 -5.02 -6.57
C TYR A 110 -10.18 -4.99 -8.07
N LEU A 111 -8.93 -5.17 -8.48
CA LEU A 111 -8.59 -5.23 -9.90
C LEU A 111 -9.18 -6.45 -10.61
N LEU A 112 -9.38 -7.57 -9.90
CA LEU A 112 -10.04 -8.75 -10.45
C LEU A 112 -11.49 -8.45 -10.89
N GLU A 113 -12.18 -7.50 -10.25
CA GLU A 113 -13.51 -7.06 -10.70
C GLU A 113 -13.49 -6.49 -12.13
N TYR A 114 -12.33 -6.03 -12.59
CA TYR A 114 -12.10 -5.51 -13.94
C TYR A 114 -11.38 -6.49 -14.86
N GLY A 115 -11.25 -7.75 -14.41
CA GLY A 115 -10.54 -8.80 -15.13
C GLY A 115 -9.03 -8.61 -15.19
N VAL A 116 -8.45 -7.78 -14.32
CA VAL A 116 -7.01 -7.54 -14.22
C VAL A 116 -6.45 -8.41 -13.11
N ASP A 117 -5.59 -9.35 -13.48
CA ASP A 117 -4.85 -10.16 -12.52
C ASP A 117 -3.41 -9.67 -12.40
N ALA A 118 -2.88 -9.72 -11.19
CA ALA A 118 -1.54 -9.30 -10.85
C ALA A 118 -0.91 -10.22 -9.81
N HIS A 119 0.41 -10.28 -9.83
CA HIS A 119 1.22 -11.04 -8.88
C HIS A 119 1.95 -10.09 -7.95
N LEU A 120 2.04 -10.45 -6.68
CA LEU A 120 2.76 -9.69 -5.69
C LEU A 120 4.20 -10.21 -5.59
N GLY A 121 5.15 -9.29 -5.49
CA GLY A 121 6.52 -9.61 -5.13
C GLY A 121 6.67 -9.90 -3.63
N ILE A 122 7.87 -10.30 -3.24
CA ILE A 122 8.22 -10.47 -1.83
C ILE A 122 8.46 -9.07 -1.23
N PRO A 123 7.87 -8.74 -0.07
CA PRO A 123 8.14 -7.47 0.58
C PRO A 123 9.60 -7.38 1.03
N LEU A 124 10.18 -6.22 0.78
CA LEU A 124 11.50 -5.85 1.31
C LEU A 124 11.26 -4.85 2.44
N THR A 125 11.78 -5.14 3.62
CA THR A 125 11.68 -4.26 4.77
C THR A 125 13.04 -3.68 5.12
N SER A 126 13.05 -2.43 5.61
CA SER A 126 14.27 -1.77 6.05
C SER A 126 14.00 -0.94 7.30
N ARG A 127 15.07 -0.71 8.07
CA ARG A 127 15.11 0.28 9.13
C ARG A 127 15.67 1.58 8.55
N GLY A 128 15.08 2.70 8.93
CA GLY A 128 15.38 4.00 8.36
C GLY A 128 14.48 4.35 7.18
N ILE A 129 14.76 5.48 6.55
CA ILE A 129 14.00 5.99 5.42
C ILE A 129 14.46 5.25 4.15
N LEU A 130 13.56 4.55 3.51
CA LEU A 130 13.75 4.13 2.13
C LEU A 130 13.58 5.35 1.23
N LEU A 131 14.69 6.00 0.92
CA LEU A 131 14.67 6.99 -0.15
C LEU A 131 14.28 6.29 -1.44
N ASN A 132 13.26 6.82 -2.11
CA ASN A 132 12.75 6.32 -3.38
C ASN A 132 13.83 6.34 -4.48
N SER A 133 14.79 5.44 -4.42
CA SER A 133 15.74 5.22 -5.51
C SER A 133 15.19 4.28 -6.58
N THR A 134 14.06 3.64 -6.32
CA THR A 134 13.38 2.77 -7.28
C THR A 134 12.15 3.48 -7.81
N THR A 135 12.36 4.44 -8.71
CA THR A 135 11.28 4.95 -9.55
C THR A 135 10.77 3.81 -10.41
N VAL A 136 9.69 3.17 -9.97
CA VAL A 136 8.89 2.37 -10.89
C VAL A 136 8.28 3.37 -11.87
N PRO A 137 8.50 3.21 -13.19
CA PRO A 137 7.88 4.11 -14.15
C PRO A 137 6.37 4.12 -13.97
N GLY A 138 5.75 5.29 -13.97
CA GLY A 138 4.30 5.39 -13.84
C GLY A 138 3.85 6.64 -13.10
N GLU A 139 2.56 6.69 -12.80
CA GLU A 139 2.00 7.72 -11.92
C GLU A 139 2.30 7.37 -10.46
N GLN A 140 2.68 8.37 -9.70
CA GLN A 140 2.93 8.24 -8.27
C GLN A 140 1.79 8.91 -7.49
N LEU A 141 1.31 8.18 -6.50
CA LEU A 141 0.27 8.61 -5.59
C LEU A 141 0.83 8.55 -4.17
N ASP A 142 0.86 9.70 -3.49
CA ASP A 142 1.37 9.83 -2.14
C ASP A 142 0.24 10.17 -1.19
N PHE A 143 0.12 9.40 -0.11
CA PHE A 143 -0.91 9.59 0.91
C PHE A 143 -0.31 9.54 2.31
N GLN A 144 -0.96 10.24 3.21
CA GLN A 144 -0.77 10.08 4.65
C GLN A 144 -2.05 9.52 5.25
N ALA A 145 -1.95 8.39 5.90
CA ALA A 145 -3.05 7.79 6.66
C ALA A 145 -2.83 8.06 8.16
N ALA A 146 -3.70 8.86 8.74
CA ALA A 146 -3.69 9.16 10.17
C ALA A 146 -4.56 8.15 10.92
N THR A 147 -3.93 7.35 11.79
CA THR A 147 -4.58 6.40 12.69
C THR A 147 -4.53 6.92 14.13
N ARG A 148 -5.27 6.29 15.04
CA ARG A 148 -5.17 6.63 16.48
C ARG A 148 -3.78 6.37 17.09
N PHE A 149 -2.95 5.58 16.44
CA PHE A 149 -1.59 5.26 16.92
C PHE A 149 -0.53 6.16 16.30
N GLY A 150 -0.85 6.91 15.25
CA GLY A 150 0.05 7.77 14.50
C GLY A 150 -0.14 7.64 12.99
N ASN A 151 0.81 8.20 12.25
CA ASN A 151 0.75 8.27 10.81
C ASN A 151 1.45 7.11 10.11
N VAL A 152 0.85 6.64 9.02
CA VAL A 152 1.45 5.73 8.04
C VAL A 152 1.52 6.49 6.71
N TRP A 153 2.70 6.61 6.13
CA TRP A 153 2.91 7.20 4.82
C TRP A 153 2.90 6.11 3.77
N VAL A 154 2.16 6.34 2.73
CA VAL A 154 1.94 5.39 1.64
C VAL A 154 2.32 6.06 0.34
N THR A 155 3.29 5.49 -0.38
CA THR A 155 3.60 5.84 -1.75
C THR A 155 3.23 4.68 -2.64
N PHE A 156 2.36 4.92 -3.60
CA PHE A 156 1.97 3.92 -4.58
C PHE A 156 2.32 4.40 -5.99
N SER A 157 3.23 3.69 -6.65
CA SER A 157 3.59 3.93 -8.04
C SER A 157 2.85 2.92 -8.92
N VAL A 158 2.18 3.38 -9.97
CA VAL A 158 1.43 2.50 -10.86
C VAL A 158 1.62 2.88 -12.31
N GLN A 159 1.86 1.88 -13.15
CA GLN A 159 1.88 1.97 -14.59
C GLN A 159 0.77 1.11 -15.17
N VAL A 160 -0.06 1.70 -16.01
CA VAL A 160 -1.19 1.04 -16.65
C VAL A 160 -0.90 0.87 -18.12
N GLY A 161 -1.07 -0.35 -18.64
CA GLY A 161 -0.91 -0.67 -20.05
C GLY A 161 -1.99 -0.03 -20.93
N TYR A 162 -1.61 0.35 -22.17
CA TYR A 162 -2.50 1.04 -23.12
C TYR A 162 -3.53 0.11 -23.76
N ASP A 163 -3.23 -1.18 -23.86
CA ASP A 163 -3.94 -2.11 -24.74
C ASP A 163 -5.16 -2.77 -24.10
N ARG A 164 -5.42 -2.52 -22.82
CA ARG A 164 -6.49 -3.21 -22.09
C ARG A 164 -7.68 -2.29 -21.85
N ARG A 165 -8.87 -2.80 -22.20
CA ARG A 165 -10.14 -2.17 -21.83
C ARG A 165 -10.52 -2.61 -20.43
N TRP A 166 -10.40 -1.71 -19.47
CA TRP A 166 -10.84 -1.92 -18.09
C TRP A 166 -12.36 -1.79 -18.03
N ARG A 167 -13.04 -2.92 -17.88
CA ARG A 167 -14.49 -2.97 -17.73
C ARG A 167 -14.84 -3.85 -16.56
N LYS A 168 -15.77 -3.38 -15.72
CA LYS A 168 -16.28 -4.18 -14.61
C LYS A 168 -16.91 -5.45 -15.16
N MET A 169 -16.45 -6.61 -14.65
CA MET A 169 -16.98 -7.92 -15.05
C MET A 169 -18.32 -8.16 -14.36
N SER A 170 -19.20 -8.93 -15.00
CA SER A 170 -20.43 -9.36 -14.33
C SER A 170 -20.08 -10.27 -13.15
N GLN A 171 -20.86 -10.22 -12.06
CA GLN A 171 -20.60 -11.01 -10.85
C GLN A 171 -20.37 -12.51 -11.09
N GLN A 172 -21.01 -13.10 -12.14
CA GLN A 172 -20.80 -14.51 -12.51
C GLN A 172 -19.38 -14.82 -13.00
N ALA A 173 -18.75 -13.88 -13.70
CA ALA A 173 -17.38 -14.06 -14.20
C ALA A 173 -16.33 -13.90 -13.08
N THR A 174 -16.60 -13.07 -12.09
CA THR A 174 -15.71 -12.85 -10.95
C THR A 174 -15.65 -14.09 -10.02
N ALA A 175 -16.79 -14.77 -9.83
CA ALA A 175 -16.84 -15.99 -9.02
C ALA A 175 -16.03 -17.15 -9.65
N ALA A 176 -15.98 -17.23 -10.98
CA ALA A 176 -15.19 -18.25 -11.69
C ALA A 176 -13.67 -17.95 -11.63
N ALA A 177 -13.28 -16.69 -11.62
CA ALA A 177 -11.87 -16.28 -11.53
C ALA A 177 -11.30 -16.42 -10.11
N GLY A 178 -12.15 -16.34 -9.09
CA GLY A 178 -11.77 -16.39 -7.67
C GLY A 178 -11.83 -17.80 -7.03
N SER A 179 -12.04 -18.88 -7.81
CA SER A 179 -12.00 -20.23 -7.27
C SER A 179 -10.56 -20.61 -6.90
N VAL A 180 -10.23 -20.41 -5.63
CA VAL A 180 -8.99 -20.94 -5.04
C VAL A 180 -9.16 -22.45 -4.93
N HIS A 181 -8.46 -23.21 -5.75
CA HIS A 181 -8.27 -24.62 -5.50
C HIS A 181 -7.26 -24.75 -4.35
N LEU A 182 -7.77 -24.97 -3.14
CA LEU A 182 -6.98 -25.43 -2.02
C LEU A 182 -6.57 -26.88 -2.32
N PHE A 183 -5.28 -27.10 -2.51
CA PHE A 183 -4.67 -28.43 -2.53
C PHE A 183 -4.26 -28.84 -1.13
#